data_a776312402fa9f4fca10ccb9b87c7e4d
#
_entry.id   a776312402fa9f4fca10ccb9b87c7e4d
#
_cell.length_a   1.000
_cell.length_b   1.000
_cell.length_c   1.000
_cell.angle_alpha   90.00
_cell.angle_beta   90.00
_cell.angle_gamma   90.00
#
_symmetry.space_group_name_H-M   'P 1'
#
loop_
_entity.id
_entity.type
_entity.pdbx_description
1 polymer ?
#
loop_
_entity_poly.entity_id
_entity_poly.type
_entity_poly.pdbx_seq_one_letter_code
_entity_poly.pdbx_strand_id
1 'polypeptide(L)'
;HPHGMPDAEFDALFTRDRPVIFAYHGYPWLIHRLTYRRTNHDGLHVRGYKEEGTTTTPFDMVMLNDLDRFHLVMDVIDRVPGLGQRAATLRQRMSDERLRHRAHTRQTGDDAPDVRDWMWPGTRPPSAASTEAQRGQRA
;
A
#
# COMPACT_ATOMS: atom_id res chain seq x y z
N HIS A 1 -28.33 6.72 -1.98
CA HIS A 1 -28.22 6.99 -3.43
C HIS A 1 -28.64 5.74 -4.22
N PRO A 2 -29.93 5.59 -4.61
CA PRO A 2 -30.39 4.38 -5.30
C PRO A 2 -29.77 4.19 -6.71
N HIS A 3 -29.21 5.25 -7.29
CA HIS A 3 -28.56 5.23 -8.61
C HIS A 3 -27.05 5.44 -8.56
N GLY A 4 -26.47 5.29 -7.38
CA GLY A 4 -25.03 5.55 -7.15
C GLY A 4 -24.75 7.03 -6.87
N MET A 5 -23.47 7.34 -6.65
CA MET A 5 -22.99 8.69 -6.35
C MET A 5 -23.04 9.57 -7.60
N PRO A 6 -23.62 10.80 -7.55
CA PRO A 6 -23.52 11.76 -8.64
C PRO A 6 -22.08 12.11 -9.01
N ASP A 7 -21.83 12.48 -10.28
CA ASP A 7 -20.48 12.79 -10.75
C ASP A 7 -19.81 13.95 -9.97
N ALA A 8 -20.57 14.96 -9.61
CA ALA A 8 -20.05 16.09 -8.83
C ALA A 8 -19.54 15.67 -7.43
N GLU A 9 -20.26 14.76 -6.77
CA GLU A 9 -19.83 14.21 -5.48
C GLU A 9 -18.60 13.29 -5.64
N PHE A 10 -18.61 12.47 -6.69
CA PHE A 10 -17.48 11.61 -7.01
C PHE A 10 -16.21 12.43 -7.28
N ASP A 11 -16.31 13.46 -8.12
CA ASP A 11 -15.20 14.35 -8.46
C ASP A 11 -14.67 15.12 -7.24
N ALA A 12 -15.56 15.48 -6.30
CA ALA A 12 -15.14 16.12 -5.05
C ALA A 12 -14.32 15.19 -4.15
N LEU A 13 -14.61 13.88 -4.16
CA LEU A 13 -13.89 12.89 -3.37
C LEU A 13 -12.61 12.40 -4.05
N PHE A 14 -12.67 12.11 -5.35
CA PHE A 14 -11.60 11.43 -6.09
C PHE A 14 -10.85 12.36 -7.04
N THR A 15 -11.12 13.67 -7.00
CA THR A 15 -10.54 14.68 -7.90
C THR A 15 -10.85 14.46 -9.38
N ARG A 16 -10.60 15.46 -10.22
CA ARG A 16 -10.88 15.39 -11.65
C ARG A 16 -9.64 15.13 -12.50
N ASP A 17 -8.46 15.42 -11.97
CA ASP A 17 -7.22 15.55 -12.72
C ASP A 17 -5.98 15.01 -11.98
N ARG A 18 -6.15 14.49 -10.78
CA ARG A 18 -5.02 13.94 -10.01
C ARG A 18 -4.97 12.43 -10.08
N PRO A 19 -3.77 11.84 -10.11
CA PRO A 19 -3.64 10.40 -10.00
C PRO A 19 -4.23 9.88 -8.68
N VAL A 20 -5.03 8.83 -8.77
CA VAL A 20 -5.62 8.15 -7.62
C VAL A 20 -5.11 6.71 -7.62
N ILE A 21 -4.43 6.31 -6.56
CA ILE A 21 -4.04 4.92 -6.37
C ILE A 21 -5.11 4.25 -5.49
N PHE A 22 -5.82 3.31 -6.08
CA PHE A 22 -6.89 2.58 -5.42
C PHE A 22 -6.44 1.14 -5.17
N ALA A 23 -6.03 0.85 -3.95
CA ALA A 23 -5.61 -0.49 -3.55
C ALA A 23 -6.69 -1.16 -2.72
N TYR A 24 -7.10 -2.37 -3.12
CA TYR A 24 -8.11 -3.11 -2.38
C TYR A 24 -7.97 -4.63 -2.56
N HIS A 25 -8.59 -5.36 -1.67
CA HIS A 25 -8.53 -6.82 -1.62
C HIS A 25 -9.58 -7.46 -2.54
N GLY A 26 -9.37 -7.30 -3.85
CA GLY A 26 -10.26 -7.83 -4.89
C GLY A 26 -9.70 -7.58 -6.29
N TYR A 27 -10.49 -7.86 -7.31
CA TYR A 27 -10.05 -7.79 -8.70
C TYR A 27 -10.21 -6.38 -9.28
N PRO A 28 -9.17 -5.80 -9.92
CA PRO A 28 -9.19 -4.44 -10.47
C PRO A 28 -10.34 -4.17 -11.43
N TRP A 29 -10.76 -5.16 -12.21
CA TRP A 29 -11.83 -5.01 -13.20
C TRP A 29 -13.15 -4.54 -12.57
N LEU A 30 -13.45 -4.92 -11.34
CA LEU A 30 -14.66 -4.48 -10.65
C LEU A 30 -14.68 -2.95 -10.48
N ILE A 31 -13.56 -2.39 -10.02
CA ILE A 31 -13.43 -0.94 -9.80
C ILE A 31 -13.43 -0.21 -11.16
N HIS A 32 -12.73 -0.73 -12.16
CA HIS A 32 -12.78 -0.16 -13.50
C HIS A 32 -14.20 -0.15 -14.08
N ARG A 33 -14.99 -1.23 -13.88
CA ARG A 33 -16.42 -1.27 -14.29
C ARG A 33 -17.28 -0.24 -13.57
N LEU A 34 -17.01 0.03 -12.30
CA LEU A 34 -17.76 1.02 -11.53
C LEU A 34 -17.38 2.46 -11.90
N THR A 35 -16.19 2.67 -12.43
CA THR A 35 -15.60 4.02 -12.60
C THR A 35 -15.35 4.42 -14.05
N TYR A 36 -15.55 3.55 -15.04
CA TYR A 36 -15.21 3.81 -16.45
C TYR A 36 -15.89 5.05 -17.06
N ARG A 37 -17.03 5.50 -16.49
CA ARG A 37 -17.76 6.70 -16.93
C ARG A 37 -17.39 7.95 -16.13
N ARG A 38 -16.56 7.84 -15.11
CA ARG A 38 -16.17 8.96 -14.25
C ARG A 38 -15.16 9.86 -14.94
N THR A 39 -15.16 11.15 -14.60
CA THR A 39 -14.30 12.17 -15.21
C THR A 39 -12.83 11.77 -15.18
N ASN A 40 -12.34 11.27 -14.05
CA ASN A 40 -10.94 10.90 -13.83
C ASN A 40 -10.69 9.39 -13.97
N HIS A 41 -11.38 8.69 -14.88
CA HIS A 41 -11.21 7.25 -15.02
C HIS A 41 -9.79 6.84 -15.45
N ASP A 42 -9.14 7.64 -16.30
CA ASP A 42 -7.75 7.41 -16.75
C ASP A 42 -6.72 7.65 -15.65
N GLY A 43 -7.03 8.54 -14.71
CA GLY A 43 -6.20 8.83 -13.54
C GLY A 43 -6.36 7.84 -12.40
N LEU A 44 -7.29 6.88 -12.51
CA LEU A 44 -7.55 5.89 -11.48
C LEU A 44 -6.70 4.63 -11.69
N HIS A 45 -5.67 4.46 -10.87
CA HIS A 45 -4.74 3.34 -10.90
C HIS A 45 -5.14 2.29 -9.86
N VAL A 46 -5.86 1.27 -10.31
CA VAL A 46 -6.35 0.21 -9.42
C VAL A 46 -5.29 -0.85 -9.20
N ARG A 47 -5.03 -1.17 -7.94
CA ARG A 47 -4.20 -2.30 -7.51
C ARG A 47 -5.09 -3.33 -6.82
N GLY A 48 -4.99 -4.57 -7.26
CA GLY A 48 -5.80 -5.68 -6.77
C GLY A 48 -5.25 -7.01 -7.24
N TYR A 49 -5.97 -8.10 -7.03
CA TYR A 49 -5.53 -9.41 -7.45
C TYR A 49 -5.40 -9.53 -8.97
N LYS A 50 -4.28 -10.10 -9.42
CA LYS A 50 -3.95 -10.40 -10.82
C LYS A 50 -4.08 -11.89 -11.14
N GLU A 51 -4.61 -12.68 -10.21
CA GLU A 51 -4.59 -14.14 -10.28
C GLU A 51 -3.18 -14.75 -10.34
N GLU A 52 -2.18 -13.93 -10.02
CA GLU A 52 -0.82 -14.40 -9.81
C GLU A 52 -0.68 -14.89 -8.38
N GLY A 53 -0.20 -16.08 -8.23
CA GLY A 53 0.05 -16.62 -6.93
C GLY A 53 0.36 -18.10 -6.94
N THR A 54 0.93 -18.51 -5.85
CA THR A 54 1.22 -19.89 -5.51
C THR A 54 1.03 -20.01 -4.00
N THR A 55 1.16 -21.18 -3.46
CA THR A 55 1.20 -21.34 -2.01
C THR A 55 2.44 -20.61 -1.48
N THR A 56 2.22 -19.54 -0.74
CA THR A 56 3.27 -18.69 -0.16
C THR A 56 2.76 -17.99 1.10
N THR A 57 3.58 -17.12 1.70
CA THR A 57 3.20 -16.36 2.89
C THR A 57 2.18 -15.26 2.57
N PRO A 58 1.40 -14.79 3.57
CA PRO A 58 0.40 -13.76 3.34
C PRO A 58 0.97 -12.47 2.75
N PHE A 59 2.15 -12.01 3.20
CA PHE A 59 2.73 -10.79 2.69
C PHE A 59 3.36 -10.98 1.30
N ASP A 60 3.97 -12.13 1.03
CA ASP A 60 4.48 -12.44 -0.31
C ASP A 60 3.34 -12.52 -1.34
N MET A 61 2.16 -13.04 -0.94
CA MET A 61 0.97 -13.02 -1.80
C MET A 61 0.54 -11.59 -2.15
N VAL A 62 0.55 -10.69 -1.19
CA VAL A 62 0.26 -9.26 -1.41
C VAL A 62 1.31 -8.63 -2.35
N MET A 63 2.59 -9.01 -2.22
CA MET A 63 3.67 -8.55 -3.09
C MET A 63 3.56 -9.07 -4.53
N LEU A 64 3.15 -10.31 -4.73
CA LEU A 64 2.91 -10.87 -6.07
C LEU A 64 1.84 -10.08 -6.83
N ASN A 65 0.87 -9.53 -6.09
CA ASN A 65 -0.23 -8.75 -6.66
C ASN A 65 0.01 -7.22 -6.64
N ASP A 66 1.21 -6.74 -6.32
CA ASP A 66 1.58 -5.32 -6.24
C ASP A 66 0.69 -4.49 -5.30
N LEU A 67 0.18 -5.13 -4.25
CA LEU A 67 -0.66 -4.51 -3.21
C LEU A 67 0.12 -4.14 -1.95
N ASP A 68 1.41 -4.48 -1.91
CA ASP A 68 2.25 -4.23 -0.75
C ASP A 68 2.60 -2.74 -0.59
N ARG A 69 2.86 -2.35 0.65
CA ARG A 69 3.19 -0.97 1.00
C ARG A 69 4.40 -0.40 0.24
N PHE A 70 5.38 -1.24 -0.09
CA PHE A 70 6.57 -0.81 -0.82
C PHE A 70 6.21 -0.45 -2.26
N HIS A 71 5.39 -1.27 -2.92
CA HIS A 71 4.91 -1.00 -4.27
C HIS A 71 4.03 0.25 -4.31
N LEU A 72 3.12 0.43 -3.35
CA LEU A 72 2.26 1.60 -3.29
C LEU A 72 3.05 2.91 -3.09
N VAL A 73 4.15 2.88 -2.32
CA VAL A 73 5.07 4.03 -2.22
C VAL A 73 5.74 4.33 -3.57
N MET A 74 6.20 3.31 -4.30
CA MET A 74 6.76 3.50 -5.64
C MET A 74 5.72 4.07 -6.61
N ASP A 75 4.49 3.60 -6.55
CA ASP A 75 3.37 4.11 -7.35
C ASP A 75 3.13 5.62 -7.13
N VAL A 76 3.19 6.08 -5.88
CA VAL A 76 3.09 7.52 -5.56
C VAL A 76 4.27 8.29 -6.15
N ILE A 77 5.49 7.80 -5.97
CA ILE A 77 6.70 8.46 -6.48
C ILE A 77 6.65 8.60 -7.99
N ASP A 78 6.20 7.58 -8.70
CA ASP A 78 6.17 7.54 -10.17
C ASP A 78 5.08 8.46 -10.76
N ARG A 79 4.02 8.79 -9.99
CA ARG A 79 2.87 9.56 -10.49
C ARG A 79 2.82 11.01 -10.03
N VAL A 80 3.54 11.35 -8.98
CA VAL A 80 3.58 12.75 -8.52
C VAL A 80 4.62 13.53 -9.33
N PRO A 81 4.24 14.58 -10.09
CA PRO A 81 5.17 15.34 -10.90
C PRO A 81 6.38 15.87 -10.10
N GLY A 82 7.57 15.63 -10.63
CA GLY A 82 8.83 16.06 -10.02
C GLY A 82 9.28 15.25 -8.80
N LEU A 83 8.48 14.31 -8.30
CA LEU A 83 8.85 13.51 -7.16
C LEU A 83 9.87 12.41 -7.51
N GLY A 84 9.83 11.86 -8.72
CA GLY A 84 10.71 10.77 -9.16
C GLY A 84 12.18 11.06 -8.97
N GLN A 85 12.66 12.26 -9.36
CA GLN A 85 14.06 12.67 -9.15
C GLN A 85 14.37 12.91 -7.66
N ARG A 86 13.47 13.56 -6.94
CA ARG A 86 13.65 13.92 -5.52
C ARG A 86 13.64 12.70 -4.59
N ALA A 87 12.89 11.67 -4.96
CA ALA A 87 12.69 10.46 -4.17
C ALA A 87 13.30 9.20 -4.81
N ALA A 88 14.24 9.34 -5.75
CA ALA A 88 14.84 8.22 -6.46
C ALA A 88 15.47 7.19 -5.50
N THR A 89 16.19 7.65 -4.48
CA THR A 89 16.78 6.78 -3.45
C THR A 89 15.72 6.04 -2.65
N LEU A 90 14.61 6.71 -2.30
CA LEU A 90 13.50 6.05 -1.59
C LEU A 90 12.84 4.99 -2.47
N ARG A 91 12.61 5.30 -3.74
CA ARG A 91 12.06 4.36 -4.71
C ARG A 91 12.94 3.10 -4.85
N GLN A 92 14.26 3.30 -4.97
CA GLN A 92 15.20 2.18 -5.02
C GLN A 92 15.14 1.35 -3.75
N ARG A 93 15.15 1.99 -2.59
CA ARG A 93 15.01 1.30 -1.31
C ARG A 93 13.73 0.45 -1.24
N MET A 94 12.60 0.94 -1.72
CA MET A 94 11.35 0.16 -1.75
C MET A 94 11.47 -1.08 -2.64
N SER A 95 12.15 -0.94 -3.79
CA SER A 95 12.44 -2.08 -4.67
C SER A 95 13.35 -3.12 -4.00
N ASP A 96 14.40 -2.66 -3.32
CA ASP A 96 15.34 -3.54 -2.61
C ASP A 96 14.68 -4.29 -1.46
N GLU A 97 13.77 -3.62 -0.71
CA GLU A 97 13.00 -4.27 0.35
C GLU A 97 12.10 -5.39 -0.18
N ARG A 98 11.47 -5.20 -1.34
CA ARG A 98 10.70 -6.26 -2.00
C ARG A 98 11.58 -7.45 -2.36
N LEU A 99 12.73 -7.22 -2.95
CA LEU A 99 13.68 -8.28 -3.31
C LEU A 99 14.19 -9.04 -2.08
N ARG A 100 14.57 -8.31 -1.04
CA ARG A 100 15.03 -8.87 0.24
C ARG A 100 13.97 -9.78 0.87
N HIS A 101 12.74 -9.30 0.96
CA HIS A 101 11.64 -10.07 1.55
C HIS A 101 11.36 -11.35 0.74
N ARG A 102 11.30 -11.27 -0.59
CA ARG A 102 11.08 -12.44 -1.44
C ARG A 102 12.20 -13.46 -1.34
N ALA A 103 13.46 -13.01 -1.21
CA ALA A 103 14.59 -13.90 -0.98
C ALA A 103 14.45 -14.63 0.37
N HIS A 104 14.08 -13.89 1.43
CA HIS A 104 13.82 -14.46 2.75
C HIS A 104 12.71 -15.52 2.71
N THR A 105 11.55 -15.19 2.15
CA THR A 105 10.40 -16.10 2.06
C THR A 105 10.74 -17.38 1.29
N ARG A 106 11.52 -17.28 0.20
CA ARG A 106 11.96 -18.46 -0.56
C ARG A 106 12.89 -19.37 0.23
N GLN A 107 13.68 -18.82 1.14
CA GLN A 107 14.62 -19.59 1.96
C GLN A 107 13.97 -20.21 3.20
N THR A 108 13.05 -19.50 3.81
CA THR A 108 12.50 -19.85 5.13
C THR A 108 11.08 -20.39 5.07
N GLY A 109 10.30 -20.05 4.03
CA GLY A 109 8.87 -20.33 3.96
C GLY A 109 8.03 -19.42 4.86
N ASP A 110 8.59 -18.34 5.42
CA ASP A 110 7.93 -17.43 6.35
C ASP A 110 8.16 -15.96 5.93
N ASP A 111 7.32 -15.05 6.43
CA ASP A 111 7.51 -13.60 6.25
C ASP A 111 8.67 -13.10 7.10
N ALA A 112 9.46 -12.17 6.56
CA ALA A 112 10.54 -11.55 7.31
C ALA A 112 9.99 -10.85 8.58
N PRO A 113 10.63 -11.01 9.75
CA PRO A 113 10.08 -10.51 11.02
C PRO A 113 9.75 -9.01 11.02
N ASP A 114 10.59 -8.20 10.42
CA ASP A 114 10.39 -6.75 10.31
C ASP A 114 9.22 -6.36 9.38
N VAL A 115 8.82 -7.28 8.50
CA VAL A 115 7.64 -7.12 7.64
C VAL A 115 6.39 -7.60 8.34
N ARG A 116 6.44 -8.78 8.96
CA ARG A 116 5.33 -9.39 9.70
C ARG A 116 4.90 -8.54 10.90
N ASP A 117 5.87 -8.07 11.66
CA ASP A 117 5.65 -7.35 12.92
C ASP A 117 5.60 -5.81 12.73
N TRP A 118 5.53 -5.37 11.46
CA TRP A 118 5.50 -3.94 11.16
C TRP A 118 4.20 -3.28 11.63
N MET A 119 4.34 -2.14 12.27
CA MET A 119 3.21 -1.31 12.71
C MET A 119 3.40 0.14 12.25
N TRP A 120 2.31 0.85 12.04
CA TRP A 120 2.36 2.28 11.75
C TRP A 120 3.08 3.05 12.86
N PRO A 121 3.93 4.03 12.53
CA PRO A 121 4.50 4.93 13.53
C PRO A 121 3.38 5.57 14.37
N GLY A 122 3.52 5.53 15.71
CA GLY A 122 2.51 6.05 16.64
C GLY A 122 1.43 5.06 17.08
N THR A 123 1.30 3.89 16.44
CA THR A 123 0.38 2.83 16.89
C THR A 123 1.06 1.76 17.73
N ARG A 124 2.40 1.79 17.82
CA ARG A 124 3.14 0.83 18.65
C ARG A 124 2.77 1.05 20.12
N PRO A 125 2.27 0.05 20.84
CA PRO A 125 2.04 0.18 22.27
C PRO A 125 3.36 0.53 22.95
N PRO A 126 3.33 1.36 24.03
CA PRO A 126 4.54 1.68 24.79
C PRO A 126 5.21 0.38 25.21
N SER A 127 6.51 0.25 24.97
CA SER A 127 7.25 -0.94 25.39
C SER A 127 7.17 -1.06 26.90
N ALA A 128 7.13 -2.29 27.42
CA ALA A 128 7.07 -2.55 28.88
C ALA A 128 8.17 -1.79 29.65
N ALA A 129 9.35 -1.59 29.04
CA ALA A 129 10.45 -0.79 29.60
C ALA A 129 10.09 0.69 29.80
N SER A 130 9.24 1.27 28.95
CA SER A 130 8.79 2.67 29.12
C SER A 130 7.79 2.84 30.26
N THR A 131 7.04 1.79 30.56
CA THR A 131 6.04 1.81 31.65
C THR A 131 6.68 1.70 33.02
N GLU A 132 7.78 0.97 33.15
CA GLU A 132 8.56 0.87 34.39
C GLU A 132 9.32 2.17 34.71
N ALA A 133 9.92 2.81 33.69
CA ALA A 133 10.61 4.11 33.89
C ALA A 133 9.66 5.22 34.34
N GLN A 134 8.39 5.22 33.86
CA GLN A 134 7.38 6.19 34.30
C GLN A 134 6.81 5.90 35.69
N ARG A 135 6.82 4.67 36.16
CA ARG A 135 6.44 4.32 37.55
C ARG A 135 7.53 4.68 38.55
N GLY A 136 8.81 4.53 38.18
CA GLY A 136 9.94 4.90 39.05
C GLY A 136 10.13 6.40 39.27
N GLN A 137 9.54 7.26 38.43
CA GLN A 137 9.59 8.73 38.60
C GLN A 137 8.44 9.31 39.41
N ARG A 138 7.47 8.49 39.85
CA ARG A 138 6.32 8.92 40.65
C ARG A 138 6.32 8.36 42.07
N ALA A 139 7.37 7.71 42.51
CA ALA A 139 7.64 7.24 43.85
C ALA A 139 8.73 8.13 44.50
#